data_148bdac19ef43860703472a93f47fb13
#
_entry.id   148bdac19ef43860703472a93f47fb13
#
_cell.length_a   1.000
_cell.length_b   1.000
_cell.length_c   1.000
_cell.angle_alpha   90.00
_cell.angle_beta   90.00
_cell.angle_gamma   90.00
#
_symmetry.space_group_name_H-M   'P 1'
#
loop_
_entity.id
_entity.type
_entity.pdbx_description
1 polymer ?
#
loop_
_entity_poly.entity_id
_entity_poly.type
_entity_poly.pdbx_seq_one_letter_code
_entity_poly.pdbx_strand_id
1 'polypeptide(L)'
;MQTYVLLLEVQEDFKKALIENVALFQLDCDQFCQDYQTKGPMEEGLSPREASDRLEAFQSQFDTLWRKHNSYSVGEDLFGLPHTDQSEVESIKKELNLLQRLYKLYNDVIDSVDGYHRMLWKSIDIEEISNELMEYQNRCRKLPKGLKEWQAFQDLKKVIDDFSDICPILELMSNKAMKQR
;
A
#
# COMPACT_ATOMS: atom_id res chain seq x y z
N MET A 1 36.25 29.22 -31.52
CA MET A 1 34.91 29.20 -32.17
C MET A 1 34.41 27.79 -32.45
N GLN A 2 35.22 26.87 -32.92
CA GLN A 2 34.83 25.48 -33.26
C GLN A 2 34.34 24.67 -32.04
N THR A 3 34.96 24.82 -30.86
CA THR A 3 34.60 24.13 -29.61
C THR A 3 33.24 24.56 -29.08
N TYR A 4 32.85 25.82 -29.29
CA TYR A 4 31.56 26.35 -28.85
C TYR A 4 30.41 25.82 -29.71
N VAL A 5 30.61 25.69 -31.01
CA VAL A 5 29.62 25.10 -31.94
C VAL A 5 29.39 23.63 -31.63
N LEU A 6 30.45 22.85 -31.38
CA LEU A 6 30.35 21.45 -30.94
C LEU A 6 29.59 21.30 -29.63
N LEU A 7 29.79 22.20 -28.66
CA LEU A 7 29.05 22.19 -27.36
C LEU A 7 27.56 22.44 -27.58
N LEU A 8 27.19 23.35 -28.45
CA LEU A 8 25.78 23.63 -28.78
C LEU A 8 25.11 22.46 -29.50
N GLU A 9 25.82 21.80 -30.42
CA GLU A 9 25.31 20.61 -31.13
C GLU A 9 25.05 19.46 -30.14
N VAL A 10 25.99 19.18 -29.25
CA VAL A 10 25.85 18.16 -28.21
C VAL A 10 24.68 18.49 -27.24
N GLN A 11 24.52 19.76 -26.91
CA GLN A 11 23.41 20.19 -26.05
C GLN A 11 22.05 19.99 -26.73
N GLU A 12 21.92 20.29 -28.02
CA GLU A 12 20.69 20.04 -28.78
C GLU A 12 20.39 18.54 -28.96
N ASP A 13 21.42 17.71 -29.15
CA ASP A 13 21.25 16.26 -29.21
C ASP A 13 20.77 15.70 -27.89
N PHE A 14 21.30 16.14 -26.74
CA PHE A 14 20.80 15.74 -25.41
C PHE A 14 19.38 16.21 -25.16
N LYS A 15 19.00 17.40 -25.58
CA LYS A 15 17.65 17.92 -25.47
C LYS A 15 16.65 17.09 -26.28
N LYS A 16 17.01 16.73 -27.51
CA LYS A 16 16.17 15.85 -28.35
C LYS A 16 15.99 14.47 -27.71
N ALA A 17 17.10 13.86 -27.26
CA ALA A 17 17.06 12.57 -26.60
C ALA A 17 16.20 12.61 -25.34
N LEU A 18 16.25 13.71 -24.56
CA LEU A 18 15.39 13.90 -23.39
C LEU A 18 13.92 13.94 -23.77
N ILE A 19 13.54 14.71 -24.80
CA ILE A 19 12.16 14.82 -25.28
C ILE A 19 11.62 13.44 -25.73
N GLU A 20 12.42 12.68 -26.48
CA GLU A 20 12.06 11.33 -26.93
C GLU A 20 11.87 10.37 -25.73
N ASN A 21 12.79 10.41 -24.76
CA ASN A 21 12.72 9.59 -23.56
C ASN A 21 11.53 9.95 -22.67
N VAL A 22 11.20 11.23 -22.55
CA VAL A 22 10.02 11.69 -21.81
C VAL A 22 8.73 11.22 -22.49
N ALA A 23 8.67 11.23 -23.83
CA ALA A 23 7.51 10.73 -24.57
C ALA A 23 7.32 9.20 -24.36
N LEU A 24 8.41 8.42 -24.40
CA LEU A 24 8.36 6.98 -24.08
C LEU A 24 7.98 6.73 -22.61
N PHE A 25 8.51 7.53 -21.71
CA PHE A 25 8.17 7.46 -20.29
C PHE A 25 6.68 7.74 -20.02
N GLN A 26 6.07 8.65 -20.77
CA GLN A 26 4.63 8.90 -20.66
C GLN A 26 3.82 7.64 -21.01
N LEU A 27 4.22 6.89 -22.04
CA LEU A 27 3.57 5.61 -22.36
C LEU A 27 3.75 4.57 -21.24
N ASP A 28 4.93 4.52 -20.61
CA ASP A 28 5.16 3.66 -19.43
C ASP A 28 4.20 4.04 -18.27
N CYS A 29 3.99 5.34 -18.03
CA CYS A 29 3.06 5.84 -17.00
C CYS A 29 1.61 5.49 -17.33
N ASP A 30 1.18 5.69 -18.58
CA ASP A 30 -0.18 5.36 -19.03
C ASP A 30 -0.45 3.86 -18.87
N GLN A 31 0.52 3.02 -19.24
CA GLN A 31 0.42 1.57 -19.06
C GLN A 31 0.34 1.18 -17.59
N PHE A 32 1.15 1.80 -16.73
CA PHE A 32 1.10 1.58 -15.29
C PHE A 32 -0.26 1.96 -14.70
N CYS A 33 -0.83 3.10 -15.08
CA CYS A 33 -2.15 3.54 -14.63
C CYS A 33 -3.23 2.56 -15.09
N GLN A 34 -3.18 2.08 -16.32
CA GLN A 34 -4.11 1.10 -16.84
C GLN A 34 -4.00 -0.26 -16.13
N ASP A 35 -2.78 -0.74 -15.90
CA ASP A 35 -2.55 -1.98 -15.17
C ASP A 35 -3.02 -1.87 -13.71
N TYR A 36 -2.80 -0.72 -13.07
CA TYR A 36 -3.28 -0.46 -11.71
C TYR A 36 -4.81 -0.48 -11.61
N GLN A 37 -5.51 0.10 -12.59
CA GLN A 37 -6.97 0.10 -12.64
C GLN A 37 -7.57 -1.29 -12.90
N THR A 38 -6.88 -2.12 -13.68
CA THR A 38 -7.40 -3.44 -14.10
C THR A 38 -6.97 -4.60 -13.20
N LYS A 39 -5.78 -4.52 -12.62
CA LYS A 39 -5.14 -5.61 -11.84
C LYS A 39 -4.65 -5.12 -10.48
N GLY A 40 -5.09 -3.95 -10.05
CA GLY A 40 -4.65 -3.34 -8.80
C GLY A 40 -5.06 -4.12 -7.55
N PRO A 41 -4.55 -3.71 -6.38
CA PRO A 41 -4.84 -4.39 -5.11
C PRO A 41 -6.28 -4.19 -4.62
N MET A 42 -7.09 -3.40 -5.33
CA MET A 42 -8.49 -3.13 -5.00
C MET A 42 -9.49 -3.98 -5.83
N GLU A 43 -9.01 -4.94 -6.62
CA GLU A 43 -9.87 -5.86 -7.37
C GLU A 43 -10.75 -6.68 -6.41
N GLU A 44 -12.04 -6.78 -6.74
CA GLU A 44 -13.01 -7.52 -5.92
C GLU A 44 -12.69 -9.02 -5.85
N GLY A 45 -12.82 -9.60 -4.67
CA GLY A 45 -12.62 -11.04 -4.46
C GLY A 45 -11.19 -11.47 -4.17
N LEU A 46 -10.24 -10.53 -4.06
CA LEU A 46 -8.87 -10.84 -3.63
C LEU A 46 -8.81 -11.17 -2.14
N SER A 47 -8.00 -12.18 -1.81
CA SER A 47 -7.64 -12.38 -0.41
C SER A 47 -6.73 -11.23 0.09
N PRO A 48 -6.74 -10.93 1.40
CA PRO A 48 -5.89 -9.86 1.96
C PRO A 48 -4.40 -10.04 1.68
N ARG A 49 -3.93 -11.27 1.65
CA ARG A 49 -2.52 -11.58 1.34
C ARG A 49 -2.20 -11.32 -0.13
N GLU A 50 -3.05 -11.79 -1.04
CA GLU A 50 -2.89 -11.51 -2.48
C GLU A 50 -2.96 -10.02 -2.79
N ALA A 51 -3.87 -9.29 -2.15
CA ALA A 51 -3.95 -7.84 -2.28
C ALA A 51 -2.69 -7.14 -1.74
N SER A 52 -2.12 -7.63 -0.65
CA SER A 52 -0.85 -7.15 -0.09
C SER A 52 0.33 -7.41 -1.03
N ASP A 53 0.41 -8.62 -1.62
CA ASP A 53 1.47 -8.98 -2.57
C ASP A 53 1.39 -8.12 -3.85
N ARG A 54 0.16 -7.91 -4.37
CA ARG A 54 -0.06 -7.00 -5.51
C ARG A 54 0.32 -5.55 -5.17
N LEU A 55 -0.04 -5.10 -3.98
CA LEU A 55 0.32 -3.77 -3.50
C LEU A 55 1.83 -3.57 -3.48
N GLU A 56 2.59 -4.54 -2.99
CA GLU A 56 4.06 -4.49 -2.96
C GLU A 56 4.64 -4.46 -4.38
N ALA A 57 4.09 -5.26 -5.29
CA ALA A 57 4.50 -5.26 -6.69
C ALA A 57 4.26 -3.90 -7.36
N PHE A 58 3.07 -3.31 -7.18
CA PHE A 58 2.76 -1.98 -7.72
C PHE A 58 3.57 -0.88 -7.05
N GLN A 59 3.85 -0.98 -5.77
CA GLN A 59 4.73 -0.03 -5.07
C GLN A 59 6.15 -0.05 -5.67
N SER A 60 6.70 -1.24 -5.93
CA SER A 60 8.03 -1.38 -6.54
C SER A 60 8.08 -0.80 -7.96
N GLN A 61 7.04 -1.05 -8.77
CA GLN A 61 6.92 -0.46 -10.11
C GLN A 61 6.79 1.06 -10.03
N PHE A 62 5.95 1.57 -9.13
CA PHE A 62 5.80 3.00 -8.88
C PHE A 62 7.13 3.66 -8.50
N ASP A 63 7.89 3.07 -7.57
CA ASP A 63 9.18 3.62 -7.13
C ASP A 63 10.18 3.71 -8.30
N THR A 64 10.12 2.77 -9.23
CA THR A 64 10.95 2.78 -10.44
C THR A 64 10.53 3.90 -11.39
N LEU A 65 9.23 4.07 -11.63
CA LEU A 65 8.69 5.16 -12.45
C LEU A 65 8.97 6.52 -11.82
N TRP A 66 8.82 6.64 -10.50
CA TRP A 66 9.05 7.88 -9.78
C TRP A 66 10.51 8.35 -9.82
N ARG A 67 11.46 7.41 -9.79
CA ARG A 67 12.89 7.75 -9.98
C ARG A 67 13.16 8.27 -11.39
N LYS A 68 12.57 7.63 -12.42
CA LYS A 68 12.66 8.12 -13.82
C LYS A 68 12.06 9.51 -13.95
N HIS A 69 10.85 9.72 -13.39
CA HIS A 69 10.18 11.02 -13.37
C HIS A 69 11.06 12.12 -12.79
N ASN A 70 11.62 11.90 -11.60
CA ASN A 70 12.51 12.87 -10.98
C ASN A 70 13.75 13.18 -11.84
N SER A 71 14.31 12.16 -12.50
CA SER A 71 15.45 12.35 -13.38
C SER A 71 15.10 13.18 -14.60
N TYR A 72 13.93 12.93 -15.21
CA TYR A 72 13.46 13.68 -16.38
C TYR A 72 13.05 15.11 -16.00
N SER A 73 12.40 15.30 -14.86
CA SER A 73 12.04 16.64 -14.36
C SER A 73 13.27 17.55 -14.17
N VAL A 74 14.37 17.00 -13.63
CA VAL A 74 15.65 17.74 -13.54
C VAL A 74 16.19 18.08 -14.92
N GLY A 75 16.06 17.17 -15.90
CA GLY A 75 16.44 17.43 -17.28
C GLY A 75 15.58 18.49 -17.95
N GLU A 76 14.26 18.46 -17.72
CA GLU A 76 13.32 19.47 -18.23
C GLU A 76 13.66 20.86 -17.67
N ASP A 77 13.97 20.97 -16.37
CA ASP A 77 14.43 22.21 -15.74
C ASP A 77 15.72 22.72 -16.39
N LEU A 78 16.71 21.83 -16.60
CA LEU A 78 18.01 22.20 -17.17
C LEU A 78 17.89 22.78 -18.57
N PHE A 79 16.96 22.25 -19.38
CA PHE A 79 16.75 22.68 -20.75
C PHE A 79 15.61 23.71 -20.92
N GLY A 80 14.98 24.14 -19.81
CA GLY A 80 13.85 25.07 -19.83
C GLY A 80 12.63 24.53 -20.58
N LEU A 81 12.41 23.21 -20.51
CA LEU A 81 11.24 22.55 -21.07
C LEU A 81 10.05 22.60 -20.10
N PRO A 82 8.81 22.55 -20.59
CA PRO A 82 7.65 22.44 -19.71
C PRO A 82 7.66 21.09 -19.01
N HIS A 83 7.31 21.08 -17.71
CA HIS A 83 7.18 19.83 -16.96
C HIS A 83 6.04 18.96 -17.49
N THR A 84 6.32 17.67 -17.57
CA THR A 84 5.31 16.68 -17.96
C THR A 84 4.33 16.47 -16.80
N ASP A 85 3.03 16.58 -17.06
CA ASP A 85 1.99 16.35 -16.06
C ASP A 85 1.90 14.86 -15.70
N GLN A 86 2.01 14.57 -14.39
CA GLN A 86 1.95 13.23 -13.81
C GLN A 86 0.89 13.13 -12.70
N SER A 87 -0.17 13.93 -12.80
CA SER A 87 -1.22 14.02 -11.79
C SER A 87 -1.90 12.67 -11.49
N GLU A 88 -2.08 11.81 -12.52
CA GLU A 88 -2.65 10.48 -12.34
C GLU A 88 -1.72 9.56 -11.54
N VAL A 89 -0.43 9.55 -11.87
CA VAL A 89 0.58 8.77 -11.15
C VAL A 89 0.73 9.25 -9.71
N GLU A 90 0.63 10.56 -9.46
CA GLU A 90 0.62 11.11 -8.10
C GLU A 90 -0.62 10.73 -7.31
N SER A 91 -1.78 10.63 -7.97
CA SER A 91 -3.01 10.13 -7.33
C SER A 91 -2.85 8.68 -6.89
N ILE A 92 -2.32 7.82 -7.77
CA ILE A 92 -2.03 6.41 -7.45
C ILE A 92 -1.02 6.32 -6.29
N LYS A 93 -0.02 7.19 -6.22
CA LYS A 93 0.91 7.25 -5.07
C LYS A 93 0.19 7.43 -3.75
N LYS A 94 -0.77 8.35 -3.70
CA LYS A 94 -1.55 8.61 -2.48
C LYS A 94 -2.37 7.38 -2.10
N GLU A 95 -2.99 6.72 -3.08
CA GLU A 95 -3.75 5.50 -2.86
C GLU A 95 -2.86 4.35 -2.39
N LEU A 96 -1.72 4.10 -3.02
CA LEU A 96 -0.75 3.08 -2.60
C LEU A 96 -0.30 3.27 -1.14
N ASN A 97 -0.01 4.51 -0.74
CA ASN A 97 0.36 4.82 0.64
C ASN A 97 -0.77 4.54 1.64
N LEU A 98 -2.01 4.81 1.26
CA LEU A 98 -3.19 4.53 2.09
C LEU A 98 -3.41 3.02 2.20
N LEU A 99 -3.35 2.29 1.08
CA LEU A 99 -3.49 0.83 1.02
C LEU A 99 -2.41 0.14 1.85
N GLN A 100 -1.18 0.62 1.78
CA GLN A 100 -0.07 0.06 2.57
C GLN A 100 -0.35 0.12 4.08
N ARG A 101 -0.92 1.24 4.56
CA ARG A 101 -1.32 1.36 5.97
C ARG A 101 -2.45 0.40 6.34
N LEU A 102 -3.43 0.24 5.46
CA LEU A 102 -4.56 -0.64 5.67
C LEU A 102 -4.11 -2.11 5.70
N TYR A 103 -3.40 -2.57 4.66
CA TYR A 103 -3.00 -3.97 4.56
C TYR A 103 -1.94 -4.37 5.57
N LYS A 104 -1.08 -3.45 6.00
CA LYS A 104 -0.20 -3.72 7.13
C LYS A 104 -0.99 -4.04 8.39
N LEU A 105 -1.99 -3.22 8.73
CA LEU A 105 -2.87 -3.49 9.87
C LEU A 105 -3.66 -4.79 9.67
N TYR A 106 -4.15 -5.05 8.47
CA TYR A 106 -4.92 -6.24 8.14
C TYR A 106 -4.09 -7.53 8.32
N ASN A 107 -2.85 -7.54 7.84
CA ASN A 107 -1.93 -8.65 8.03
C ASN A 107 -1.57 -8.85 9.50
N ASP A 108 -1.27 -7.77 10.25
CA ASP A 108 -1.01 -7.84 11.69
C ASP A 108 -2.18 -8.54 12.42
N VAL A 109 -3.43 -8.17 12.12
CA VAL A 109 -4.63 -8.75 12.72
C VAL A 109 -4.79 -10.23 12.35
N ILE A 110 -4.63 -10.59 11.06
CA ILE A 110 -4.77 -11.99 10.62
C ILE A 110 -3.69 -12.86 11.27
N ASP A 111 -2.45 -12.39 11.33
CA ASP A 111 -1.35 -13.15 11.93
C ASP A 111 -1.58 -13.38 13.43
N SER A 112 -2.14 -12.38 14.15
CA SER A 112 -2.53 -12.53 15.55
C SER A 112 -3.67 -13.54 15.70
N VAL A 113 -4.73 -13.43 14.89
CA VAL A 113 -5.88 -14.35 14.91
C VAL A 113 -5.44 -15.77 14.61
N ASP A 114 -4.61 -15.98 13.58
CA ASP A 114 -4.04 -17.28 13.26
C ASP A 114 -3.15 -17.80 14.40
N GLY A 115 -2.46 -16.92 15.11
CA GLY A 115 -1.71 -17.24 16.32
C GLY A 115 -2.61 -17.76 17.45
N TYR A 116 -3.73 -17.09 17.70
CA TYR A 116 -4.69 -17.51 18.73
C TYR A 116 -5.27 -18.89 18.45
N HIS A 117 -5.57 -19.22 17.18
CA HIS A 117 -6.06 -20.55 16.79
C HIS A 117 -5.05 -21.68 17.03
N ARG A 118 -3.76 -21.37 17.07
CA ARG A 118 -2.67 -22.35 17.29
C ARG A 118 -2.30 -22.49 18.77
N MET A 119 -2.75 -21.57 19.63
CA MET A 119 -2.46 -21.60 21.06
C MET A 119 -3.16 -22.77 21.75
N LEU A 120 -2.45 -23.44 22.65
CA LEU A 120 -3.06 -24.42 23.54
C LEU A 120 -3.99 -23.72 24.53
N TRP A 121 -5.20 -24.26 24.73
CA TRP A 121 -6.21 -23.72 25.65
C TRP A 121 -5.65 -23.35 27.03
N LYS A 122 -4.69 -24.12 27.56
CA LYS A 122 -4.07 -23.87 28.87
C LYS A 122 -3.13 -22.67 28.91
N SER A 123 -2.65 -22.22 27.77
CA SER A 123 -1.69 -21.10 27.63
C SER A 123 -2.35 -19.81 27.14
N ILE A 124 -3.65 -19.83 26.88
CA ILE A 124 -4.39 -18.64 26.41
C ILE A 124 -4.50 -17.64 27.56
N ASP A 125 -3.96 -16.44 27.33
CA ASP A 125 -4.19 -15.26 28.16
C ASP A 125 -5.24 -14.36 27.48
N ILE A 126 -6.46 -14.40 27.98
CA ILE A 126 -7.59 -13.70 27.37
C ILE A 126 -7.49 -12.20 27.60
N GLU A 127 -6.89 -11.78 28.69
CA GLU A 127 -6.69 -10.36 29.01
C GLU A 127 -5.69 -9.75 27.99
N GLU A 128 -4.62 -10.47 27.67
CA GLU A 128 -3.65 -10.07 26.63
C GLU A 128 -4.32 -9.96 25.26
N ILE A 129 -5.09 -10.96 24.84
CA ILE A 129 -5.85 -10.96 23.58
C ILE A 129 -6.84 -9.80 23.51
N SER A 130 -7.58 -9.55 24.59
CA SER A 130 -8.55 -8.45 24.65
C SER A 130 -7.87 -7.09 24.52
N ASN A 131 -6.73 -6.90 25.16
CA ASN A 131 -5.94 -5.66 25.06
C ASN A 131 -5.39 -5.46 23.63
N GLU A 132 -4.90 -6.51 22.98
CA GLU A 132 -4.41 -6.47 21.61
C GLU A 132 -5.52 -6.12 20.62
N LEU A 133 -6.69 -6.74 20.75
CA LEU A 133 -7.87 -6.41 19.93
C LEU A 133 -8.33 -4.96 20.12
N MET A 134 -8.30 -4.46 21.35
CA MET A 134 -8.61 -3.06 21.64
C MET A 134 -7.60 -2.10 20.97
N GLU A 135 -6.34 -2.47 20.94
CA GLU A 135 -5.31 -1.71 20.20
C GLU A 135 -5.61 -1.70 18.68
N TYR A 136 -5.95 -2.85 18.10
CA TYR A 136 -6.34 -2.93 16.68
C TYR A 136 -7.58 -2.10 16.37
N GLN A 137 -8.60 -2.10 17.21
CA GLN A 137 -9.76 -1.21 17.06
C GLN A 137 -9.35 0.27 17.08
N ASN A 138 -8.44 0.65 17.97
CA ASN A 138 -7.93 2.02 18.05
C ASN A 138 -7.11 2.39 16.79
N ARG A 139 -6.30 1.47 16.28
CA ARG A 139 -5.57 1.67 15.01
C ARG A 139 -6.52 1.83 13.82
N CYS A 140 -7.59 1.03 13.74
CA CYS A 140 -8.64 1.18 12.73
C CYS A 140 -9.31 2.55 12.79
N ARG A 141 -9.63 3.04 13.99
CA ARG A 141 -10.26 4.37 14.17
C ARG A 141 -9.37 5.51 13.69
N LYS A 142 -8.04 5.36 13.79
CA LYS A 142 -7.03 6.35 13.39
C LYS A 142 -6.77 6.36 11.87
N LEU A 143 -7.26 5.36 11.12
CA LEU A 143 -7.10 5.35 9.66
C LEU A 143 -7.89 6.49 9.02
N PRO A 144 -7.40 7.04 7.89
CA PRO A 144 -8.06 8.11 7.14
C PRO A 144 -9.49 7.75 6.74
N LYS A 145 -10.36 8.76 6.69
CA LYS A 145 -11.79 8.54 6.37
C LYS A 145 -12.00 7.90 5.00
N GLY A 146 -11.20 8.27 4.00
CA GLY A 146 -11.30 7.70 2.64
C GLY A 146 -11.07 6.19 2.58
N LEU A 147 -10.31 5.61 3.52
CA LEU A 147 -10.13 4.16 3.61
C LEU A 147 -11.35 3.42 4.16
N LYS A 148 -12.19 4.11 4.95
CA LYS A 148 -13.31 3.48 5.67
C LYS A 148 -14.44 3.05 4.73
N GLU A 149 -14.47 3.59 3.52
CA GLU A 149 -15.44 3.22 2.47
C GLU A 149 -15.01 1.98 1.67
N TRP A 150 -13.76 1.56 1.80
CA TRP A 150 -13.24 0.41 1.07
C TRP A 150 -13.67 -0.92 1.69
N GLN A 151 -13.99 -1.89 0.83
CA GLN A 151 -14.44 -3.21 1.27
C GLN A 151 -13.42 -3.89 2.20
N ALA A 152 -12.14 -3.82 1.87
CA ALA A 152 -11.07 -4.38 2.70
C ALA A 152 -11.05 -3.82 4.13
N PHE A 153 -11.39 -2.52 4.32
CA PHE A 153 -11.52 -1.95 5.66
C PHE A 153 -12.74 -2.50 6.41
N GLN A 154 -13.87 -2.67 5.72
CA GLN A 154 -15.09 -3.22 6.32
C GLN A 154 -14.86 -4.67 6.77
N ASP A 155 -14.18 -5.46 5.94
CA ASP A 155 -13.85 -6.84 6.25
C ASP A 155 -12.88 -6.94 7.43
N LEU A 156 -11.85 -6.10 7.47
CA LEU A 156 -10.93 -6.00 8.61
C LEU A 156 -11.66 -5.65 9.89
N LYS A 157 -12.51 -4.62 9.84
CA LYS A 157 -13.29 -4.19 11.01
C LYS A 157 -14.18 -5.31 11.51
N LYS A 158 -14.85 -6.01 10.61
CA LYS A 158 -15.70 -7.15 10.96
C LYS A 158 -14.91 -8.26 11.65
N VAL A 159 -13.74 -8.62 11.16
CA VAL A 159 -12.87 -9.63 11.80
C VAL A 159 -12.52 -9.21 13.24
N ILE A 160 -12.15 -7.96 13.46
CA ILE A 160 -11.80 -7.46 14.81
C ILE A 160 -13.02 -7.44 15.71
N ASP A 161 -14.18 -6.99 15.23
CA ASP A 161 -15.42 -6.91 16.00
C ASP A 161 -15.92 -8.31 16.37
N ASP A 162 -15.94 -9.26 15.41
CA ASP A 162 -16.34 -10.66 15.63
C ASP A 162 -15.46 -11.34 16.70
N PHE A 163 -14.13 -11.08 16.68
CA PHE A 163 -13.21 -11.59 17.70
C PHE A 163 -13.42 -10.94 19.05
N SER A 164 -13.67 -9.63 19.08
CA SER A 164 -13.94 -8.91 20.33
C SER A 164 -15.21 -9.40 21.01
N ASP A 165 -16.25 -9.76 20.24
CA ASP A 165 -17.51 -10.30 20.75
C ASP A 165 -17.35 -11.72 21.33
N ILE A 166 -16.35 -12.48 20.89
CA ILE A 166 -16.04 -13.82 21.41
C ILE A 166 -15.25 -13.75 22.73
N CYS A 167 -14.47 -12.70 22.97
CA CYS A 167 -13.63 -12.57 24.17
C CYS A 167 -14.36 -12.79 25.50
N PRO A 168 -15.56 -12.21 25.76
CA PRO A 168 -16.30 -12.45 27.01
C PRO A 168 -16.71 -13.92 27.17
N ILE A 169 -16.99 -14.63 26.09
CA ILE A 169 -17.34 -16.06 26.11
C ILE A 169 -16.11 -16.88 26.49
N LEU A 170 -14.96 -16.56 25.90
CA LEU A 170 -13.68 -17.19 26.23
C LEU A 170 -13.28 -16.95 27.69
N GLU A 171 -13.54 -15.76 28.22
CA GLU A 171 -13.34 -15.44 29.65
C GLU A 171 -14.16 -16.33 30.58
N LEU A 172 -15.45 -16.51 30.28
CA LEU A 172 -16.33 -17.41 31.02
C LEU A 172 -15.84 -18.85 30.96
N MET A 173 -15.40 -19.32 29.79
CA MET A 173 -14.87 -20.67 29.58
C MET A 173 -13.51 -20.89 30.26
N SER A 174 -12.69 -19.85 30.37
CA SER A 174 -11.35 -19.91 30.98
C SER A 174 -11.38 -19.87 32.50
N ASN A 175 -12.55 -19.58 33.10
CA ASN A 175 -12.70 -19.51 34.55
C ASN A 175 -12.16 -20.79 35.19
N LYS A 176 -11.41 -20.65 36.30
CA LYS A 176 -10.65 -21.75 36.97
C LYS A 176 -11.45 -23.04 37.18
N ALA A 177 -12.76 -22.97 37.28
CA ALA A 177 -13.63 -24.13 37.41
C ALA A 177 -13.69 -25.06 36.20
N MET A 178 -13.38 -24.55 34.95
CA MET A 178 -13.37 -25.36 33.72
C MET A 178 -11.96 -25.86 33.33
N LYS A 179 -10.91 -25.22 33.82
CA LYS A 179 -9.51 -25.66 33.57
C LYS A 179 -9.10 -26.87 34.42
N GLN A 180 -9.92 -27.30 35.40
CA GLN A 180 -9.64 -28.41 36.32
C GLN A 180 -10.35 -29.73 35.97
N ARG A 181 -11.02 -29.79 34.82
CA ARG A 181 -11.56 -31.01 34.24
C ARG A 181 -10.78 -31.32 32.96
#